data_7f95e15b86e0a3eb08902c9fbb8ccb70
#
_entry.id   7f95e15b86e0a3eb08902c9fbb8ccb70
#
_cell.length_a   1.000
_cell.length_b   1.000
_cell.length_c   1.000
_cell.angle_alpha   90.00
_cell.angle_beta   90.00
_cell.angle_gamma   90.00
#
_symmetry.space_group_name_H-M   'P 1'
#
loop_
_entity.id
_entity.type
_entity.pdbx_description
1 polymer ?
#
loop_
_entity_poly.entity_id
_entity_poly.type
_entity_poly.pdbx_seq_one_letter_code
_entity_poly.pdbx_strand_id
1 'polypeptide(L)'
;NRLDVATWSRTTLCGLAIGIPTKTGKSMRLDVIEANPDQTPCSGQVFTIAMTAFEAYADAIGATQIKIMRPLNQRLISLYQQKGFIYQKSKGSNPEHLWRWL
;
A
#
# COMPACT_ATOMS: atom_id res chain seq x y z
N ASN A 1 -8.53 -11.34 -8.52
CA ASN A 1 -8.50 -9.87 -8.44
C ASN A 1 -7.36 -9.31 -7.58
N ARG A 2 -6.34 -10.13 -7.31
CA ARG A 2 -5.17 -9.67 -6.57
C ARG A 2 -4.24 -8.86 -7.48
N LEU A 3 -3.72 -7.75 -6.97
CA LEU A 3 -2.70 -6.98 -7.66
C LEU A 3 -1.35 -7.23 -6.98
N ASP A 4 -0.40 -7.72 -7.76
CA ASP A 4 0.98 -7.91 -7.33
C ASP A 4 1.85 -6.90 -8.08
N VAL A 5 2.64 -6.12 -7.36
CA VAL A 5 3.55 -5.13 -7.95
C VAL A 5 4.96 -5.46 -7.53
N ALA A 6 5.82 -5.73 -8.48
CA ALA A 6 7.25 -5.91 -8.26
C ALA A 6 7.97 -4.69 -8.83
N THR A 7 8.76 -4.04 -7.99
CA THR A 7 9.55 -2.87 -8.41
C THR A 7 10.98 -3.32 -8.71
N TRP A 8 11.40 -3.11 -9.94
CA TRP A 8 12.71 -3.53 -10.41
C TRP A 8 13.54 -2.34 -10.87
N SER A 9 14.85 -2.43 -10.65
CA SER A 9 15.83 -1.59 -11.33
C SER A 9 16.79 -2.54 -12.05
N ARG A 10 16.66 -2.62 -13.38
CA ARG A 10 17.37 -3.60 -14.21
C ARG A 10 17.10 -5.02 -13.70
N THR A 11 18.10 -5.72 -13.17
CA THR A 11 17.96 -7.08 -12.64
C THR A 11 17.81 -7.13 -11.13
N THR A 12 17.74 -5.98 -10.46
CA THR A 12 17.63 -5.89 -8.99
C THR A 12 16.18 -5.71 -8.60
N LEU A 13 15.64 -6.63 -7.79
CA LEU A 13 14.30 -6.49 -7.20
C LEU A 13 14.39 -5.52 -6.03
N CYS A 14 13.72 -4.39 -6.15
CA CYS A 14 13.75 -3.32 -5.14
C CYS A 14 12.65 -3.47 -4.10
N GLY A 15 11.53 -4.04 -4.47
CA GLY A 15 10.42 -4.21 -3.54
C GLY A 15 9.24 -4.95 -4.14
N LEU A 16 8.32 -5.35 -3.27
CA LEU A 16 7.09 -6.06 -3.61
C LEU A 16 5.91 -5.41 -2.89
N ALA A 17 4.77 -5.37 -3.54
CA ALA A 17 3.53 -4.96 -2.92
C ALA A 17 2.40 -5.88 -3.41
N ILE A 18 1.50 -6.23 -2.50
CA ILE A 18 0.38 -7.13 -2.78
C ILE A 18 -0.88 -6.54 -2.18
N GLY A 19 -1.95 -6.53 -2.97
CA GLY A 19 -3.24 -6.06 -2.48
C GLY A 19 -4.39 -6.62 -3.27
N ILE A 20 -5.59 -6.42 -2.73
CA ILE A 20 -6.83 -6.85 -3.37
C ILE A 20 -7.93 -5.80 -3.18
N PRO A 21 -8.90 -5.72 -4.09
CA PRO A 21 -10.08 -4.91 -3.85
C PRO A 21 -10.89 -5.48 -2.70
N THR A 22 -11.60 -4.63 -1.97
CA THR A 22 -12.60 -5.08 -1.01
C THR A 22 -13.78 -5.72 -1.75
N LYS A 23 -14.62 -6.51 -1.04
CA LYS A 23 -15.76 -7.20 -1.63
C LYS A 23 -16.69 -6.28 -2.41
N THR A 24 -16.90 -5.07 -1.89
CA THR A 24 -17.79 -4.10 -2.53
C THR A 24 -17.13 -3.35 -3.70
N GLY A 25 -15.82 -3.50 -3.86
CA GLY A 25 -15.06 -2.74 -4.86
C GLY A 25 -14.88 -1.26 -4.54
N LYS A 26 -15.30 -0.81 -3.36
CA LYS A 26 -15.19 0.61 -2.96
C LYS A 26 -13.78 1.00 -2.57
N SER A 27 -12.99 0.05 -2.10
CA SER A 27 -11.63 0.30 -1.62
C SER A 27 -10.66 -0.67 -2.25
N MET A 28 -9.44 -0.22 -2.46
CA MET A 28 -8.31 -1.09 -2.80
C MET A 28 -7.46 -1.27 -1.56
N ARG A 29 -7.25 -2.52 -1.15
CA ARG A 29 -6.43 -2.85 0.04
C ARG A 29 -5.01 -3.15 -0.38
N LEU A 30 -4.06 -2.52 0.31
CA LEU A 30 -2.65 -2.87 0.26
C LEU A 30 -2.35 -3.72 1.49
N ASP A 31 -2.12 -5.02 1.30
CA ASP A 31 -1.92 -5.96 2.39
C ASP A 31 -0.45 -6.13 2.75
N VAL A 32 0.43 -6.08 1.78
CA VAL A 32 1.86 -6.27 1.97
C VAL A 32 2.61 -5.24 1.14
N ILE A 33 3.60 -4.61 1.74
CA ILE A 33 4.59 -3.81 1.04
C ILE A 33 5.93 -4.07 1.70
N GLU A 34 6.90 -4.52 0.92
CA GLU A 34 8.24 -4.84 1.39
C GLU A 34 9.28 -4.25 0.47
N ALA A 35 10.24 -3.55 1.05
CA ALA A 35 11.41 -3.07 0.31
C ALA A 35 12.56 -4.04 0.52
N ASN A 36 13.41 -4.16 -0.50
CA ASN A 36 14.65 -4.91 -0.38
C ASN A 36 15.47 -4.27 0.76
N PRO A 37 15.91 -5.04 1.78
CA PRO A 37 16.66 -4.49 2.91
C PRO A 37 18.03 -3.96 2.49
N ASP A 38 18.57 -4.44 1.37
CA ASP A 38 19.85 -3.97 0.85
C ASP A 38 19.69 -2.64 0.12
N GLN A 39 20.77 -1.88 0.03
CA GLN A 39 20.80 -0.66 -0.74
C GLN A 39 20.60 -1.00 -2.23
N THR A 40 19.60 -0.39 -2.86
CA THR A 40 19.28 -0.59 -4.28
C THR A 40 19.14 0.77 -4.97
N PRO A 41 19.15 0.80 -6.32
CA PRO A 41 18.94 2.05 -7.04
C PRO A 41 17.60 2.73 -6.75
N CYS A 42 16.58 1.97 -6.29
CA CYS A 42 15.28 2.53 -5.93
C CYS A 42 15.03 2.62 -4.43
N SER A 43 16.07 2.54 -3.60
CA SER A 43 15.92 2.70 -2.15
C SER A 43 15.25 4.03 -1.82
N GLY A 44 14.24 3.98 -0.94
CA GLY A 44 13.44 5.15 -0.57
C GLY A 44 12.29 5.45 -1.53
N GLN A 45 12.17 4.76 -2.66
CA GLN A 45 11.15 5.03 -3.68
C GLN A 45 10.09 3.94 -3.80
N VAL A 46 10.30 2.78 -3.17
CA VAL A 46 9.43 1.61 -3.33
C VAL A 46 7.99 1.92 -2.97
N PHE A 47 7.77 2.62 -1.86
CA PHE A 47 6.41 2.98 -1.43
C PHE A 47 5.72 3.86 -2.48
N THR A 48 6.39 4.89 -2.96
CA THR A 48 5.83 5.83 -3.94
C THR A 48 5.48 5.12 -5.25
N ILE A 49 6.36 4.24 -5.73
CA ILE A 49 6.13 3.46 -6.95
C ILE A 49 4.96 2.51 -6.77
N ALA A 50 4.93 1.77 -5.68
CA ALA A 50 3.84 0.85 -5.39
C ALA A 50 2.51 1.59 -5.27
N MET A 51 2.49 2.71 -4.57
CA MET A 51 1.28 3.51 -4.37
C MET A 51 0.74 4.05 -5.70
N THR A 52 1.61 4.50 -6.58
CA THR A 52 1.21 4.96 -7.92
C THR A 52 0.50 3.84 -8.69
N ALA A 53 1.03 2.62 -8.65
CA ALA A 53 0.42 1.47 -9.29
C ALA A 53 -0.93 1.11 -8.66
N PHE A 54 -1.02 1.10 -7.34
CA PHE A 54 -2.27 0.79 -6.63
C PHE A 54 -3.34 1.84 -6.86
N GLU A 55 -2.99 3.11 -6.91
CA GLU A 55 -3.93 4.19 -7.20
C GLU A 55 -4.47 4.09 -8.63
N ALA A 56 -3.61 3.79 -9.60
CA ALA A 56 -4.03 3.60 -10.97
C ALA A 56 -4.99 2.42 -11.11
N TYR A 57 -4.69 1.31 -10.45
CA TYR A 57 -5.55 0.13 -10.46
C TYR A 57 -6.88 0.42 -9.77
N ALA A 58 -6.84 1.08 -8.62
CA ALA A 58 -8.04 1.46 -7.87
C ALA A 58 -8.95 2.35 -8.72
N ASP A 59 -8.39 3.32 -9.40
CA ASP A 59 -9.15 4.17 -10.32
C ASP A 59 -9.79 3.35 -11.43
N ALA A 60 -9.05 2.42 -12.02
CA ALA A 60 -9.53 1.58 -13.11
C ALA A 60 -10.72 0.70 -12.71
N ILE A 61 -10.78 0.24 -11.46
CA ILE A 61 -11.88 -0.59 -10.96
C ILE A 61 -13.00 0.21 -10.31
N GLY A 62 -12.88 1.55 -10.28
CA GLY A 62 -13.90 2.41 -9.70
C GLY A 62 -13.86 2.51 -8.17
N ALA A 63 -12.76 2.13 -7.55
CA ALA A 63 -12.60 2.31 -6.11
C ALA A 63 -12.41 3.79 -5.77
N THR A 64 -12.90 4.19 -4.60
CA THR A 64 -12.82 5.58 -4.13
C THR A 64 -11.87 5.77 -2.96
N GLN A 65 -11.39 4.67 -2.39
CA GLN A 65 -10.48 4.69 -1.25
C GLN A 65 -9.34 3.72 -1.44
N ILE A 66 -8.21 4.03 -0.82
CA ILE A 66 -7.10 3.10 -0.69
C ILE A 66 -6.83 2.87 0.79
N LYS A 67 -6.55 1.61 1.16
CA LYS A 67 -6.30 1.19 2.54
C LYS A 67 -4.97 0.48 2.64
N ILE A 68 -4.22 0.78 3.70
CA ILE A 68 -3.01 0.05 4.05
C ILE A 68 -3.32 -0.76 5.29
N MET A 69 -3.31 -2.08 5.17
CA MET A 69 -3.74 -2.98 6.23
C MET A 69 -2.61 -3.33 7.18
N ARG A 70 -2.93 -3.39 8.47
CA ARG A 70 -2.03 -3.89 9.53
C ARG A 70 -0.61 -3.31 9.45
N PRO A 71 -0.46 -1.99 9.63
CA PRO A 71 0.88 -1.38 9.62
C PRO A 71 1.75 -2.01 10.71
N LEU A 72 3.02 -2.25 10.39
CA LEU A 72 3.91 -3.03 11.25
C LEU A 72 4.28 -2.34 12.55
N ASN A 73 4.36 -1.01 12.56
CA ASN A 73 4.82 -0.28 13.74
C ASN A 73 4.42 1.20 13.66
N GLN A 74 4.63 1.91 14.77
CA GLN A 74 4.26 3.31 14.90
C GLN A 74 5.03 4.22 13.92
N ARG A 75 6.25 3.87 13.59
CA ARG A 75 7.06 4.64 12.63
C ARG A 75 6.39 4.66 11.25
N LEU A 76 5.91 3.52 10.79
CA LEU A 76 5.20 3.42 9.51
C LEU A 76 3.85 4.13 9.56
N ILE A 77 3.12 4.00 10.68
CA ILE A 77 1.86 4.73 10.87
C ILE A 77 2.10 6.23 10.70
N SER A 78 3.11 6.76 11.40
CA SER A 78 3.43 8.19 11.32
C SER A 78 3.84 8.62 9.91
N LEU A 79 4.62 7.79 9.23
CA LEU A 79 5.03 8.05 7.85
C LEU A 79 3.82 8.16 6.92
N TYR A 80 2.90 7.21 7.01
CA TYR A 80 1.69 7.21 6.18
C TYR A 80 0.77 8.37 6.51
N GLN A 81 0.66 8.73 7.79
CA GLN A 81 -0.12 9.91 8.19
C GLN A 81 0.44 11.18 7.55
N GLN A 82 1.75 11.31 7.47
CA GLN A 82 2.40 12.44 6.78
C GLN A 82 2.06 12.46 5.28
N LYS A 83 1.72 11.32 4.70
CA LYS A 83 1.33 11.19 3.30
C LYS A 83 -0.19 11.34 3.09
N GLY A 84 -0.91 11.80 4.10
CA GLY A 84 -2.33 12.08 4.00
C GLY A 84 -3.25 10.93 4.38
N PHE A 85 -2.71 9.83 4.91
CA PHE A 85 -3.53 8.71 5.37
C PHE A 85 -4.08 8.97 6.76
N ILE A 86 -5.28 8.48 7.02
CA ILE A 86 -5.95 8.55 8.32
C ILE A 86 -5.81 7.20 9.00
N TYR A 87 -5.33 7.20 10.24
CA TYR A 87 -5.16 5.98 11.01
C TYR A 87 -6.47 5.57 11.68
N GLN A 88 -6.82 4.30 11.57
CA GLN A 88 -7.99 3.69 12.19
C GLN A 88 -7.57 2.50 13.04
N LYS A 89 -7.80 2.57 14.34
CA LYS A 89 -7.56 1.46 15.27
C LYS A 89 -8.43 0.25 14.92
N SER A 90 -7.95 -0.93 15.28
CA SER A 90 -8.77 -2.14 15.18
C SER A 90 -10.04 -1.99 16.02
N LYS A 91 -11.15 -2.46 15.48
CA LYS A 91 -12.45 -2.40 16.14
C LYS A 91 -13.29 -3.60 15.74
N GLY A 92 -13.63 -4.44 16.72
CA GLY A 92 -14.34 -5.68 16.45
C GLY A 92 -13.54 -6.57 15.51
N SER A 93 -14.15 -6.99 14.42
CA SER A 93 -13.49 -7.80 13.39
C SER A 93 -12.68 -6.99 12.38
N ASN A 94 -12.75 -5.65 12.46
CA ASN A 94 -12.01 -4.79 11.55
C ASN A 94 -10.58 -4.60 12.06
N PRO A 95 -9.56 -5.04 11.30
CA PRO A 95 -8.18 -4.85 11.72
C PRO A 95 -7.77 -3.39 11.61
N GLU A 96 -6.72 -3.06 12.34
CA GLU A 96 -6.08 -1.76 12.25
C GLU A 96 -5.64 -1.48 10.81
N HIS A 97 -5.81 -0.23 10.34
CA HIS A 97 -5.43 0.16 8.98
C HIS A 97 -5.29 1.68 8.88
N LEU A 98 -4.71 2.11 7.79
CA LEU A 98 -4.74 3.50 7.37
C LEU A 98 -5.51 3.60 6.06
N TRP A 99 -6.15 4.74 5.82
CA TRP A 99 -6.92 4.92 4.60
C TRP A 99 -6.90 6.37 4.15
N ARG A 100 -7.16 6.59 2.89
CA ARG A 100 -7.46 7.92 2.35
C ARG A 100 -8.33 7.81 1.11
N TRP A 101 -8.97 8.93 0.79
CA TRP A 101 -9.68 9.03 -0.47
C TRP A 101 -8.69 9.09 -1.63
N LEU A 102 -9.10 8.56 -2.76
CA LEU A 102 -8.37 8.69 -4.01
C LEU A 102 -8.60 10.03 -4.66
#